data_6b52edd8392408303b58c347d68e088b
#
_entry.id   6b52edd8392408303b58c347d68e088b
#
_cell.length_a   1.000
_cell.length_b   1.000
_cell.length_c   1.000
_cell.angle_alpha   90.00
_cell.angle_beta   90.00
_cell.angle_gamma   90.00
#
_symmetry.space_group_name_H-M   'P 1'
#
loop_
_entity.id
_entity.type
_entity.pdbx_description
1 polymer ?
#
loop_
_entity_poly.entity_id
_entity_poly.type
_entity_poly.pdbx_seq_one_letter_code
_entity_poly.pdbx_strand_id
1 'polypeptide(L)'
;SPNHSQRYGMYGVSGIPHAAFQGQEMVVGGLSSGSMYSYYVPFYNQFEDDNSPIYMDITMPTNSSGGVDIEVEVVMTGSLSLPNNKMIFILTYNYSSSYCATVSRYHEQDFALNYAGQEATFSHSFDLDSSWDLDKVRGVVFVQTFTSTGSDYDGSYGPYPMYPIHQAGITAVSLDPDVELTLLHQDDWNMVGLPLGMEDTYYLSLFPDAVNNTLFSFGEGYSLETNLVEGTGYWLRFDEYGSSTM
;
A
#
# COMPACT_ATOMS: atom_id res chain seq x y z
N SER A 1 9.75 -18.01 3.48
CA SER A 1 8.35 -18.21 3.07
C SER A 1 8.30 -19.31 2.01
N PRO A 2 7.39 -20.32 2.07
CA PRO A 2 7.29 -21.37 1.05
C PRO A 2 7.05 -20.82 -0.37
N ASN A 3 6.44 -19.65 -0.48
CA ASN A 3 6.13 -19.01 -1.76
C ASN A 3 7.36 -18.39 -2.46
N HIS A 4 8.42 -18.11 -1.72
CA HIS A 4 9.67 -17.59 -2.27
C HIS A 4 10.34 -18.59 -3.22
N SER A 5 10.39 -19.85 -2.85
CA SER A 5 10.96 -20.93 -3.66
C SER A 5 10.15 -21.17 -4.94
N GLN A 6 8.83 -21.04 -4.85
CA GLN A 6 7.94 -21.25 -5.99
C GLN A 6 8.14 -20.16 -7.07
N ARG A 7 8.17 -18.89 -6.68
CA ARG A 7 8.42 -17.79 -7.62
C ARG A 7 9.85 -17.81 -8.18
N TYR A 8 10.81 -18.16 -7.36
CA TYR A 8 12.19 -18.37 -7.78
C TYR A 8 12.29 -19.44 -8.88
N GLY A 9 11.60 -20.57 -8.70
CA GLY A 9 11.50 -21.63 -9.68
C GLY A 9 10.71 -21.21 -10.93
N MET A 10 9.64 -20.43 -10.77
CA MET A 10 8.83 -19.94 -11.89
C MET A 10 9.65 -19.14 -12.89
N TYR A 11 10.49 -18.24 -12.46
CA TYR A 11 11.36 -17.44 -13.34
C TYR A 11 12.69 -18.12 -13.70
N GLY A 12 12.93 -19.34 -13.26
CA GLY A 12 14.17 -20.06 -13.54
C GLY A 12 15.41 -19.36 -12.99
N VAL A 13 15.28 -18.65 -11.86
CA VAL A 13 16.38 -17.89 -11.26
C VAL A 13 17.54 -18.81 -10.92
N SER A 14 18.67 -18.65 -11.61
CA SER A 14 19.87 -19.47 -11.46
C SER A 14 21.02 -18.77 -10.75
N GLY A 15 20.88 -17.47 -10.52
CA GLY A 15 21.88 -16.64 -9.84
C GLY A 15 21.29 -15.33 -9.33
N ILE A 16 22.03 -14.60 -8.52
CA ILE A 16 21.67 -13.31 -7.97
C ILE A 16 22.80 -12.30 -8.21
N PRO A 17 22.46 -11.01 -8.43
CA PRO A 17 21.12 -10.46 -8.61
C PRO A 17 20.42 -10.93 -9.88
N HIS A 18 19.10 -11.00 -9.85
CA HIS A 18 18.25 -11.34 -10.99
C HIS A 18 17.04 -10.41 -10.94
N ALA A 19 16.88 -9.56 -11.94
CA ALA A 19 15.76 -8.64 -12.08
C ALA A 19 14.84 -9.06 -13.22
N ALA A 20 13.53 -9.01 -13.02
CA ALA A 20 12.51 -9.24 -14.04
C ALA A 20 11.68 -7.96 -14.20
N PHE A 21 11.67 -7.40 -15.39
CA PHE A 21 10.90 -6.22 -15.74
C PHE A 21 9.60 -6.65 -16.41
N GLN A 22 8.46 -6.21 -15.87
CA GLN A 22 7.11 -6.55 -16.31
C GLN A 22 6.86 -8.09 -16.42
N GLY A 23 7.75 -8.91 -15.81
CA GLY A 23 7.72 -10.37 -15.96
C GLY A 23 8.14 -10.88 -17.34
N GLN A 24 8.75 -10.07 -18.17
CA GLN A 24 9.06 -10.35 -19.56
C GLN A 24 10.55 -10.22 -19.87
N GLU A 25 11.21 -9.17 -19.43
CA GLU A 25 12.63 -8.93 -19.68
C GLU A 25 13.46 -9.25 -18.44
N MET A 26 14.58 -9.96 -18.62
CA MET A 26 15.41 -10.42 -17.52
C MET A 26 16.80 -9.79 -17.56
N VAL A 27 17.29 -9.35 -16.40
CA VAL A 27 18.68 -8.92 -16.23
C VAL A 27 19.30 -9.76 -15.10
N VAL A 28 20.35 -10.50 -15.44
CA VAL A 28 21.00 -11.43 -14.52
C VAL A 28 22.43 -11.02 -14.27
N GLY A 29 22.82 -11.09 -12.99
CA GLY A 29 24.14 -10.64 -12.55
C GLY A 29 24.19 -9.16 -12.23
N GLY A 30 25.34 -8.71 -11.81
CA GLY A 30 25.61 -7.33 -11.39
C GLY A 30 27.03 -6.90 -11.71
N LEU A 31 27.28 -5.62 -11.60
CA LEU A 31 28.61 -5.06 -11.72
C LEU A 31 29.45 -5.37 -10.47
N SER A 32 30.74 -5.53 -10.64
CA SER A 32 31.67 -5.67 -9.51
C SER A 32 31.80 -4.36 -8.71
N SER A 33 31.44 -3.23 -9.32
CA SER A 33 31.37 -1.91 -8.68
C SER A 33 30.45 -0.99 -9.50
N GLY A 34 29.81 -0.02 -8.84
CA GLY A 34 28.91 0.94 -9.48
C GLY A 34 27.44 0.55 -9.39
N SER A 35 26.60 1.28 -10.13
CA SER A 35 25.16 1.11 -10.14
C SER A 35 24.68 0.33 -11.37
N MET A 36 23.72 -0.56 -11.16
CA MET A 36 23.01 -1.26 -12.24
C MET A 36 21.97 -0.38 -12.96
N TYR A 37 21.80 0.87 -12.55
CA TYR A 37 20.77 1.77 -13.06
C TYR A 37 20.79 1.88 -14.60
N SER A 38 21.96 2.04 -15.21
CA SER A 38 22.08 2.14 -16.67
C SER A 38 21.67 0.87 -17.44
N TYR A 39 21.69 -0.29 -16.79
CA TYR A 39 21.22 -1.55 -17.35
C TYR A 39 19.71 -1.74 -17.20
N TYR A 40 19.11 -1.12 -16.18
CA TYR A 40 17.68 -1.26 -15.87
C TYR A 40 16.80 -0.24 -16.61
N VAL A 41 17.31 0.99 -16.80
CA VAL A 41 16.56 2.08 -17.42
C VAL A 41 16.00 1.74 -18.82
N PRO A 42 16.71 1.05 -19.73
CA PRO A 42 16.15 0.69 -21.02
C PRO A 42 14.88 -0.16 -20.92
N PHE A 43 14.86 -1.13 -19.99
CA PHE A 43 13.70 -1.98 -19.76
C PHE A 43 12.57 -1.23 -19.06
N TYR A 44 12.88 -0.35 -18.10
CA TYR A 44 11.88 0.53 -17.51
C TYR A 44 11.20 1.40 -18.58
N ASN A 45 11.96 2.09 -19.41
CA ASN A 45 11.44 2.95 -20.49
C ASN A 45 10.65 2.17 -21.55
N GLN A 46 10.95 0.89 -21.74
CA GLN A 46 10.22 0.04 -22.68
C GLN A 46 8.76 -0.18 -22.24
N PHE A 47 8.52 -0.25 -20.93
CA PHE A 47 7.21 -0.57 -20.37
C PHE A 47 6.50 0.63 -19.73
N GLU A 48 7.17 1.79 -19.60
CA GLU A 48 6.65 2.97 -18.92
C GLU A 48 5.34 3.49 -19.54
N ASP A 49 5.25 3.44 -20.87
CA ASP A 49 4.11 3.94 -21.64
C ASP A 49 3.09 2.84 -22.01
N ASP A 50 3.26 1.61 -21.52
CA ASP A 50 2.34 0.52 -21.83
C ASP A 50 0.96 0.78 -21.17
N ASN A 51 -0.09 0.75 -22.00
CA ASN A 51 -1.45 0.89 -21.53
C ASN A 51 -1.96 -0.43 -20.95
N SER A 52 -2.30 -0.43 -19.67
CA SER A 52 -2.95 -1.58 -19.05
C SER A 52 -4.45 -1.65 -19.41
N PRO A 53 -4.98 -2.84 -19.71
CA PRO A 53 -6.43 -3.05 -19.84
C PRO A 53 -7.13 -3.14 -18.48
N ILE A 54 -6.44 -2.88 -17.37
CA ILE A 54 -6.92 -3.03 -16.01
C ILE A 54 -6.71 -1.71 -15.26
N TYR A 55 -7.77 -1.15 -14.70
CA TYR A 55 -7.70 -0.13 -13.68
C TYR A 55 -7.82 -0.80 -12.31
N MET A 56 -7.00 -0.37 -11.35
CA MET A 56 -7.06 -0.84 -9.95
C MET A 56 -7.04 0.33 -9.01
N ASP A 57 -7.95 0.33 -8.05
CA ASP A 57 -7.89 1.15 -6.85
C ASP A 57 -7.59 0.26 -5.65
N ILE A 58 -6.59 0.63 -4.83
CA ILE A 58 -6.03 -0.25 -3.81
C ILE A 58 -6.05 0.47 -2.47
N THR A 59 -6.72 -0.14 -1.50
CA THR A 59 -6.73 0.31 -0.11
C THR A 59 -6.09 -0.74 0.79
N MET A 60 -5.57 -0.34 1.94
CA MET A 60 -4.98 -1.24 2.93
C MET A 60 -5.21 -0.70 4.35
N PRO A 61 -6.45 -0.75 4.85
CA PRO A 61 -6.75 -0.40 6.24
C PRO A 61 -6.19 -1.43 7.23
N THR A 62 -5.94 -0.98 8.45
CA THR A 62 -5.75 -1.89 9.59
C THR A 62 -7.05 -2.58 9.92
N ASN A 63 -6.98 -3.82 10.43
CA ASN A 63 -8.17 -4.56 10.86
C ASN A 63 -8.19 -4.77 12.39
N SER A 64 -9.32 -5.19 12.91
CA SER A 64 -9.56 -5.38 14.35
C SER A 64 -8.68 -6.45 15.01
N SER A 65 -8.02 -7.32 14.24
CA SER A 65 -7.09 -8.33 14.74
C SER A 65 -5.64 -7.83 14.81
N GLY A 66 -5.38 -6.59 14.46
CA GLY A 66 -4.02 -6.00 14.42
C GLY A 66 -3.23 -6.35 13.15
N GLY A 67 -3.93 -6.81 12.12
CA GLY A 67 -3.41 -7.04 10.78
C GLY A 67 -3.79 -5.90 9.82
N VAL A 68 -3.74 -6.19 8.52
CA VAL A 68 -4.20 -5.30 7.44
C VAL A 68 -5.07 -6.08 6.46
N ASP A 69 -6.06 -5.41 5.89
CA ASP A 69 -6.88 -5.91 4.81
C ASP A 69 -6.51 -5.17 3.52
N ILE A 70 -5.94 -5.87 2.54
CA ILE A 70 -5.74 -5.27 1.22
C ILE A 70 -7.01 -5.52 0.42
N GLU A 71 -7.65 -4.44 -0.03
CA GLU A 71 -8.80 -4.47 -0.93
C GLU A 71 -8.44 -3.80 -2.24
N VAL A 72 -8.90 -4.39 -3.34
CA VAL A 72 -8.62 -3.92 -4.69
C VAL A 72 -9.91 -3.88 -5.49
N GLU A 73 -10.37 -2.69 -5.82
CA GLU A 73 -11.44 -2.50 -6.78
C GLU A 73 -10.86 -2.52 -8.19
N VAL A 74 -11.37 -3.39 -9.01
CA VAL A 74 -10.87 -3.59 -10.39
C VAL A 74 -11.95 -3.24 -11.40
N VAL A 75 -11.56 -2.46 -12.41
CA VAL A 75 -12.38 -2.18 -13.59
C VAL A 75 -11.57 -2.56 -14.83
N MET A 76 -12.13 -3.42 -15.67
CA MET A 76 -11.53 -3.76 -16.96
C MET A 76 -11.82 -2.66 -17.98
N THR A 77 -10.78 -1.98 -18.47
CA THR A 77 -10.86 -0.96 -19.52
C THR A 77 -10.63 -1.52 -20.92
N GLY A 78 -10.11 -2.73 -20.99
CA GLY A 78 -9.83 -3.45 -22.23
C GLY A 78 -10.00 -4.95 -22.06
N SER A 79 -9.56 -5.72 -23.07
CA SER A 79 -9.61 -7.19 -23.04
C SER A 79 -8.26 -7.78 -22.63
N LEU A 80 -8.31 -8.83 -21.81
CA LEU A 80 -7.16 -9.62 -21.39
C LEU A 80 -7.28 -11.02 -21.99
N SER A 81 -6.44 -11.34 -22.96
CA SER A 81 -6.54 -12.57 -23.76
C SER A 81 -5.69 -13.73 -23.23
N LEU A 82 -4.72 -13.47 -22.37
CA LEU A 82 -3.85 -14.51 -21.82
C LEU A 82 -4.57 -15.33 -20.74
N PRO A 83 -4.42 -16.65 -20.74
CA PRO A 83 -5.09 -17.51 -19.75
C PRO A 83 -4.33 -17.56 -18.42
N ASN A 84 -5.00 -18.11 -17.41
CA ASN A 84 -4.41 -18.38 -16.09
C ASN A 84 -3.81 -17.13 -15.43
N ASN A 85 -4.61 -16.07 -15.40
CA ASN A 85 -4.24 -14.85 -14.70
C ASN A 85 -4.54 -14.97 -13.22
N LYS A 86 -3.67 -14.37 -12.40
CA LYS A 86 -3.85 -14.31 -10.96
C LYS A 86 -3.66 -12.90 -10.45
N MET A 87 -4.43 -12.55 -9.43
CA MET A 87 -4.20 -11.41 -8.58
C MET A 87 -3.21 -11.82 -7.48
N ILE A 88 -2.14 -11.07 -7.35
CA ILE A 88 -1.07 -11.32 -6.37
C ILE A 88 -1.10 -10.21 -5.35
N PHE A 89 -1.14 -10.59 -4.07
CA PHE A 89 -1.06 -9.70 -2.93
C PHE A 89 0.25 -9.92 -2.20
N ILE A 90 0.97 -8.86 -1.94
CA ILE A 90 2.26 -8.90 -1.26
C ILE A 90 2.28 -7.83 -0.16
N LEU A 91 2.74 -8.21 1.04
CA LEU A 91 3.24 -7.23 2.00
C LEU A 91 4.75 -7.17 1.93
N THR A 92 5.26 -5.95 1.88
CA THR A 92 6.67 -5.66 2.00
C THR A 92 6.94 -4.88 3.28
N TYR A 93 8.14 -5.04 3.83
CA TYR A 93 8.62 -4.30 4.99
C TYR A 93 10.02 -3.75 4.73
N ASN A 94 10.24 -2.48 5.02
CA ASN A 94 11.53 -1.82 4.91
C ASN A 94 12.34 -1.98 6.20
N TYR A 95 13.25 -2.96 6.23
CA TYR A 95 14.12 -3.19 7.39
C TYR A 95 15.22 -2.12 7.54
N SER A 96 15.60 -1.47 6.46
CA SER A 96 16.58 -0.37 6.50
C SER A 96 16.40 0.56 5.30
N SER A 97 16.96 1.78 5.40
CA SER A 97 17.00 2.75 4.30
C SER A 97 17.86 2.31 3.10
N SER A 98 18.67 1.28 3.27
CA SER A 98 19.61 0.78 2.24
C SER A 98 19.07 -0.39 1.43
N TYR A 99 17.99 -1.00 1.87
CA TYR A 99 17.37 -2.13 1.19
C TYR A 99 15.94 -1.77 0.79
N CYS A 100 15.63 -2.00 -0.47
CA CYS A 100 14.28 -1.94 -0.97
C CYS A 100 13.36 -2.89 -0.17
N ALA A 101 12.09 -2.61 -0.21
CA ALA A 101 11.05 -3.37 0.47
C ALA A 101 11.25 -4.88 0.34
N THR A 102 11.40 -5.57 1.48
CA THR A 102 11.55 -7.02 1.51
C THR A 102 10.16 -7.67 1.56
N VAL A 103 9.90 -8.61 0.65
CA VAL A 103 8.65 -9.39 0.65
C VAL A 103 8.55 -10.20 1.94
N SER A 104 7.53 -9.91 2.72
CA SER A 104 7.30 -10.52 4.04
C SER A 104 6.09 -11.45 4.06
N ARG A 105 5.06 -11.14 3.27
CA ARG A 105 3.85 -11.96 3.09
C ARG A 105 3.47 -12.03 1.63
N TYR A 106 2.79 -13.10 1.23
CA TYR A 106 2.38 -13.37 -0.14
C TYR A 106 1.09 -14.16 -0.18
N HIS A 107 0.19 -13.76 -1.07
CA HIS A 107 -1.02 -14.51 -1.38
C HIS A 107 -1.34 -14.39 -2.88
N GLU A 108 -1.98 -15.41 -3.45
CA GLU A 108 -2.48 -15.41 -4.82
C GLU A 108 -3.90 -15.95 -4.89
N GLN A 109 -4.69 -15.37 -5.79
CA GLN A 109 -6.03 -15.87 -6.13
C GLN A 109 -6.29 -15.73 -7.62
N ASP A 110 -7.23 -16.52 -8.14
CA ASP A 110 -7.55 -16.53 -9.55
C ASP A 110 -8.17 -15.19 -9.99
N PHE A 111 -7.74 -14.70 -11.15
CA PHE A 111 -8.26 -13.48 -11.76
C PHE A 111 -9.02 -13.85 -13.05
N ALA A 112 -10.35 -13.79 -13.00
CA ALA A 112 -11.24 -14.28 -14.05
C ALA A 112 -11.83 -13.17 -14.95
N LEU A 113 -11.46 -11.90 -14.73
CA LEU A 113 -11.92 -10.78 -15.56
C LEU A 113 -11.15 -10.76 -16.89
N ASN A 114 -11.89 -10.68 -18.03
CA ASN A 114 -11.29 -10.80 -19.35
C ASN A 114 -11.77 -9.76 -20.37
N TYR A 115 -12.83 -9.00 -20.09
CA TYR A 115 -13.46 -8.10 -21.05
C TYR A 115 -13.69 -6.71 -20.47
N ALA A 116 -13.60 -5.68 -21.30
CA ALA A 116 -13.92 -4.32 -20.94
C ALA A 116 -15.32 -4.20 -20.29
N GLY A 117 -15.42 -3.41 -19.23
CA GLY A 117 -16.64 -3.19 -18.48
C GLY A 117 -16.94 -4.23 -17.38
N GLN A 118 -16.12 -5.28 -17.24
CA GLN A 118 -16.21 -6.15 -16.07
C GLN A 118 -15.58 -5.46 -14.85
N GLU A 119 -16.18 -5.67 -13.69
CA GLU A 119 -15.75 -5.11 -12.41
C GLU A 119 -15.78 -6.21 -11.34
N ALA A 120 -14.85 -6.14 -10.40
CA ALA A 120 -14.85 -7.00 -9.21
C ALA A 120 -13.98 -6.39 -8.12
N THR A 121 -14.29 -6.74 -6.88
CA THR A 121 -13.44 -6.47 -5.72
C THR A 121 -12.70 -7.75 -5.33
N PHE A 122 -11.40 -7.62 -5.10
CA PHE A 122 -10.53 -8.68 -4.60
C PHE A 122 -9.98 -8.25 -3.25
N SER A 123 -9.87 -9.17 -2.31
CA SER A 123 -9.32 -8.83 -1.00
C SER A 123 -8.54 -9.96 -0.37
N HIS A 124 -7.59 -9.61 0.49
CA HIS A 124 -6.86 -10.55 1.34
C HIS A 124 -6.35 -9.89 2.60
N SER A 125 -6.52 -10.60 3.73
CA SER A 125 -6.05 -10.16 5.05
C SER A 125 -4.67 -10.74 5.36
N PHE A 126 -3.79 -9.92 5.90
CA PHE A 126 -2.49 -10.35 6.39
C PHE A 126 -2.29 -10.02 7.86
N ASP A 127 -1.74 -10.96 8.61
CA ASP A 127 -1.24 -10.70 9.95
C ASP A 127 0.06 -9.89 9.88
N LEU A 128 0.15 -8.85 10.69
CA LEU A 128 1.38 -8.08 10.89
C LEU A 128 2.21 -8.66 12.05
N ASP A 129 3.51 -8.50 11.96
CA ASP A 129 4.37 -8.70 13.12
C ASP A 129 4.19 -7.51 14.07
N SER A 130 3.95 -7.76 15.35
CA SER A 130 3.70 -6.72 16.35
C SER A 130 4.87 -5.75 16.56
N SER A 131 6.06 -6.09 16.06
CA SER A 131 7.24 -5.24 16.10
C SER A 131 7.39 -4.35 14.86
N TRP A 132 6.52 -4.48 13.86
CA TRP A 132 6.60 -3.69 12.65
C TRP A 132 6.07 -2.27 12.85
N ASP A 133 6.80 -1.34 12.26
CA ASP A 133 6.40 0.05 12.10
C ASP A 133 5.52 0.16 10.85
N LEU A 134 4.27 0.60 11.01
CA LEU A 134 3.28 0.66 9.93
C LEU A 134 3.74 1.56 8.78
N ASP A 135 4.49 2.62 9.07
CA ASP A 135 5.05 3.52 8.05
C ASP A 135 6.04 2.83 7.11
N LYS A 136 6.56 1.66 7.50
CA LYS A 136 7.49 0.82 6.72
C LYS A 136 6.82 -0.34 6.00
N VAL A 137 5.52 -0.53 6.21
CA VAL A 137 4.73 -1.55 5.54
C VAL A 137 4.15 -0.99 4.24
N ARG A 138 4.21 -1.78 3.18
CA ARG A 138 3.54 -1.46 1.91
C ARG A 138 2.82 -2.70 1.39
N GLY A 139 1.61 -2.48 0.90
CA GLY A 139 0.88 -3.43 0.08
C GLY A 139 1.27 -3.27 -1.38
N VAL A 140 1.64 -4.35 -2.03
CA VAL A 140 1.87 -4.39 -3.48
C VAL A 140 0.90 -5.39 -4.08
N VAL A 141 0.14 -4.97 -5.07
CA VAL A 141 -0.80 -5.83 -5.78
C VAL A 141 -0.51 -5.78 -7.26
N PHE A 142 -0.59 -6.92 -7.93
CA PHE A 142 -0.48 -6.97 -9.37
C PHE A 142 -1.23 -8.15 -9.98
N VAL A 143 -1.64 -7.99 -11.25
CA VAL A 143 -2.24 -9.06 -12.05
C VAL A 143 -1.18 -9.64 -12.98
N GLN A 144 -0.99 -10.95 -12.91
CA GLN A 144 0.05 -11.66 -13.65
C GLN A 144 -0.49 -12.92 -14.32
N THR A 145 -0.04 -13.18 -15.57
CA THR A 145 -0.25 -14.46 -16.24
C THR A 145 0.68 -15.53 -15.65
N PHE A 146 0.13 -16.70 -15.31
CA PHE A 146 0.87 -17.86 -14.77
C PHE A 146 1.12 -18.96 -15.84
N THR A 147 0.83 -18.67 -17.08
CA THR A 147 1.23 -19.47 -18.22
C THR A 147 2.36 -18.76 -18.95
N SER A 148 3.50 -19.42 -19.13
CA SER A 148 4.63 -18.81 -19.83
C SER A 148 4.23 -18.46 -21.27
N THR A 149 4.51 -17.22 -21.67
CA THR A 149 4.22 -16.70 -23.01
C THR A 149 5.42 -16.82 -23.95
N GLY A 150 6.57 -17.23 -23.43
CA GLY A 150 7.81 -17.33 -24.17
C GLY A 150 9.02 -17.44 -23.27
N SER A 151 10.16 -17.10 -23.80
CA SER A 151 11.40 -17.05 -23.04
C SER A 151 12.25 -15.86 -23.45
N ASP A 152 12.90 -15.26 -22.47
CA ASP A 152 13.86 -14.19 -22.65
C ASP A 152 15.29 -14.66 -22.37
N TYR A 153 16.27 -13.91 -22.85
CA TYR A 153 17.70 -14.16 -22.67
C TYR A 153 18.40 -12.87 -22.23
N ASP A 154 19.19 -12.96 -21.19
CA ASP A 154 20.14 -11.91 -20.84
C ASP A 154 21.53 -12.29 -21.37
N GLY A 155 21.88 -11.81 -22.56
CA GLY A 155 23.11 -12.16 -23.24
C GLY A 155 23.23 -13.67 -23.49
N SER A 156 24.12 -14.34 -22.75
CA SER A 156 24.33 -15.81 -22.82
C SER A 156 23.56 -16.58 -21.77
N TYR A 157 22.83 -15.88 -20.88
CA TYR A 157 22.07 -16.50 -19.80
C TYR A 157 20.61 -16.71 -20.23
N GLY A 158 20.01 -17.81 -19.84
CA GLY A 158 18.65 -18.21 -20.18
C GLY A 158 18.58 -19.59 -20.83
N PRO A 159 17.42 -19.98 -21.41
CA PRO A 159 16.19 -19.18 -21.48
C PRO A 159 15.49 -19.01 -20.12
N TYR A 160 14.96 -17.84 -19.89
CA TYR A 160 14.14 -17.52 -18.71
C TYR A 160 12.66 -17.43 -19.14
N PRO A 161 11.74 -18.14 -18.47
CA PRO A 161 10.32 -18.09 -18.82
C PRO A 161 9.74 -16.70 -18.58
N MET A 162 8.90 -16.24 -19.50
CA MET A 162 8.22 -14.95 -19.45
C MET A 162 6.81 -15.13 -18.88
N TYR A 163 6.45 -14.35 -17.86
CA TYR A 163 5.14 -14.33 -17.21
C TYR A 163 4.65 -12.89 -17.09
N PRO A 164 3.98 -12.35 -18.12
CA PRO A 164 3.60 -10.94 -18.19
C PRO A 164 2.82 -10.46 -16.96
N ILE A 165 3.18 -9.29 -16.46
CA ILE A 165 2.41 -8.52 -15.48
C ILE A 165 1.60 -7.48 -16.26
N HIS A 166 0.28 -7.45 -16.02
CA HIS A 166 -0.65 -6.62 -16.78
C HIS A 166 -0.94 -5.29 -16.10
N GLN A 167 -0.93 -5.27 -14.78
CA GLN A 167 -1.08 -4.07 -13.97
C GLN A 167 -0.47 -4.31 -12.60
N ALA A 168 0.08 -3.28 -12.01
CA ALA A 168 0.61 -3.30 -10.65
C ALA A 168 0.29 -2.00 -9.93
N GLY A 169 0.14 -2.07 -8.62
CA GLY A 169 -0.02 -0.91 -7.76
C GLY A 169 0.59 -1.13 -6.38
N ILE A 170 0.82 -0.04 -5.69
CA ILE A 170 1.38 -0.02 -4.34
C ILE A 170 0.55 0.90 -3.46
N THR A 171 0.32 0.51 -2.23
CA THR A 171 -0.39 1.31 -1.22
C THR A 171 0.34 1.29 0.12
N ALA A 172 0.14 2.31 0.93
CA ALA A 172 0.55 2.35 2.33
C ALA A 172 -0.56 1.78 3.21
N VAL A 173 -0.23 1.46 4.46
CA VAL A 173 -1.24 1.18 5.48
C VAL A 173 -2.05 2.46 5.70
N SER A 174 -3.37 2.35 5.63
CA SER A 174 -4.29 3.37 6.13
C SER A 174 -4.84 2.90 7.46
N LEU A 175 -5.06 3.82 8.38
CA LEU A 175 -5.85 3.51 9.56
C LEU A 175 -7.30 3.29 9.09
N ASP A 176 -7.96 2.30 9.67
CA ASP A 176 -9.37 2.06 9.39
C ASP A 176 -10.15 3.36 9.62
N PRO A 177 -10.90 3.86 8.64
CA PRO A 177 -11.72 5.04 8.85
C PRO A 177 -12.79 4.84 9.94
N ASP A 178 -13.09 3.60 10.31
CA ASP A 178 -13.99 3.25 11.40
C ASP A 178 -13.27 3.03 12.75
N VAL A 179 -12.01 3.44 12.90
CA VAL A 179 -11.34 3.43 14.21
C VAL A 179 -11.96 4.52 15.08
N GLU A 180 -12.82 4.11 15.98
CA GLU A 180 -13.29 4.99 17.06
C GLU A 180 -12.15 5.30 18.02
N LEU A 181 -11.75 6.56 18.08
CA LEU A 181 -10.78 7.06 19.05
C LEU A 181 -11.52 7.68 20.22
N THR A 182 -11.44 7.06 21.38
CA THR A 182 -11.96 7.65 22.61
C THR A 182 -10.87 8.47 23.31
N LEU A 183 -11.06 9.78 23.42
CA LEU A 183 -10.19 10.70 24.11
C LEU A 183 -10.79 11.02 25.50
N LEU A 184 -9.99 10.86 26.54
CA LEU A 184 -10.36 11.29 27.91
C LEU A 184 -9.97 12.75 28.10
N HIS A 185 -10.85 13.55 28.68
CA HIS A 185 -10.56 14.93 29.04
C HIS A 185 -10.82 15.19 30.54
N GLN A 186 -10.04 16.08 31.10
CA GLN A 186 -10.21 16.59 32.45
C GLN A 186 -11.20 17.77 32.43
N ASP A 187 -11.71 18.15 33.59
CA ASP A 187 -12.32 19.47 33.77
C ASP A 187 -11.29 20.59 33.50
N ASP A 188 -11.78 21.74 33.02
CA ASP A 188 -10.99 22.90 32.63
C ASP A 188 -10.23 22.70 31.28
N TRP A 189 -9.00 23.21 31.13
CA TRP A 189 -8.27 23.28 29.87
C TRP A 189 -7.52 21.99 29.53
N ASN A 190 -7.77 21.46 28.33
CA ASN A 190 -7.11 20.28 27.79
C ASN A 190 -6.42 20.62 26.48
N MET A 191 -5.32 19.92 26.19
CA MET A 191 -4.73 19.96 24.86
C MET A 191 -5.36 18.86 24.01
N VAL A 192 -5.97 19.25 22.91
CA VAL A 192 -6.62 18.36 21.95
C VAL A 192 -5.99 18.51 20.57
N GLY A 193 -6.15 17.53 19.70
CA GLY A 193 -5.70 17.59 18.33
C GLY A 193 -6.46 16.56 17.49
N LEU A 194 -6.38 16.71 16.18
CA LEU A 194 -6.92 15.77 15.22
C LEU A 194 -5.80 14.84 14.75
N PRO A 195 -5.78 13.58 15.21
CA PRO A 195 -4.70 12.64 14.86
C PRO A 195 -4.85 12.04 13.47
N LEU A 196 -6.07 12.15 12.88
CA LEU A 196 -6.44 11.56 11.60
C LEU A 196 -7.22 12.56 10.77
N GLY A 197 -7.14 12.44 9.43
CA GLY A 197 -8.01 13.19 8.53
C GLY A 197 -9.47 12.77 8.71
N MET A 198 -10.36 13.73 8.93
CA MET A 198 -11.80 13.52 9.10
C MET A 198 -12.56 14.47 8.19
N GLU A 199 -13.75 14.05 7.71
CA GLU A 199 -14.61 14.91 6.90
C GLU A 199 -15.19 16.08 7.71
N ASP A 200 -15.64 15.80 8.95
CA ASP A 200 -16.12 16.83 9.89
C ASP A 200 -15.01 17.16 10.89
N THR A 201 -14.51 18.38 10.84
CA THR A 201 -13.47 18.91 11.70
C THR A 201 -13.99 19.95 12.70
N TYR A 202 -15.32 20.18 12.74
CA TYR A 202 -15.93 21.13 13.66
C TYR A 202 -15.83 20.61 15.10
N TYR A 203 -15.21 21.42 15.97
CA TYR A 203 -14.81 20.93 17.29
C TYR A 203 -15.99 20.50 18.20
N LEU A 204 -17.19 21.08 18.07
CA LEU A 204 -18.35 20.64 18.86
C LEU A 204 -19.00 19.35 18.30
N SER A 205 -18.74 18.98 17.06
CA SER A 205 -19.11 17.65 16.57
C SER A 205 -18.22 16.58 17.15
N LEU A 206 -16.92 16.88 17.28
CA LEU A 206 -15.91 15.94 17.79
C LEU A 206 -15.89 15.89 19.33
N PHE A 207 -16.14 17.01 19.96
CA PHE A 207 -16.14 17.19 21.42
C PHE A 207 -17.47 17.87 21.87
N PRO A 208 -18.58 17.11 21.89
CA PRO A 208 -19.89 17.69 22.16
C PRO A 208 -20.02 18.31 23.57
N ASP A 209 -19.22 17.83 24.53
CA ASP A 209 -19.21 18.33 25.92
C ASP A 209 -18.24 19.50 26.12
N ALA A 210 -17.59 19.99 25.07
CA ALA A 210 -16.68 21.13 25.15
C ALA A 210 -17.44 22.45 25.37
N VAL A 211 -16.82 23.34 26.11
CA VAL A 211 -17.35 24.69 26.34
C VAL A 211 -17.32 25.48 25.02
N ASN A 212 -18.43 26.07 24.66
CA ASN A 212 -18.55 26.82 23.42
C ASN A 212 -17.58 28.03 23.38
N ASN A 213 -16.98 28.30 22.21
CA ASN A 213 -15.99 29.36 21.96
C ASN A 213 -14.70 29.23 22.81
N THR A 214 -14.23 28.02 23.03
CA THR A 214 -12.99 27.77 23.79
C THR A 214 -11.94 26.96 23.03
N LEU A 215 -12.10 26.75 21.73
CA LEU A 215 -11.04 26.14 20.92
C LEU A 215 -10.01 27.22 20.54
N PHE A 216 -8.78 27.10 21.01
CA PHE A 216 -7.69 28.03 20.72
C PHE A 216 -6.48 27.34 20.10
N SER A 217 -6.03 27.83 18.96
CA SER A 217 -4.69 27.56 18.44
C SER A 217 -3.65 28.48 19.10
N PHE A 218 -2.37 28.09 19.05
CA PHE A 218 -1.27 28.89 19.57
C PHE A 218 -0.17 29.03 18.50
N GLY A 219 0.14 30.29 18.13
CA GLY A 219 1.22 30.69 17.25
C GLY A 219 2.00 31.86 17.85
N GLU A 220 1.89 33.05 17.29
CA GLU A 220 2.40 34.28 17.91
C GLU A 220 1.51 34.73 19.11
N GLY A 221 0.36 34.09 19.30
CA GLY A 221 -0.62 34.30 20.36
C GLY A 221 -1.76 33.29 20.24
N TYR A 222 -2.76 33.42 21.13
CA TYR A 222 -3.94 32.59 21.08
C TYR A 222 -4.94 33.14 20.04
N SER A 223 -5.40 32.26 19.15
CA SER A 223 -6.44 32.54 18.16
C SER A 223 -7.63 31.61 18.39
N LEU A 224 -8.84 32.19 18.43
CA LEU A 224 -10.08 31.42 18.54
C LEU A 224 -10.37 30.72 17.21
N GLU A 225 -10.59 29.43 17.28
CA GLU A 225 -10.86 28.57 16.12
C GLU A 225 -12.23 27.89 16.22
N THR A 226 -12.70 27.32 15.14
CA THR A 226 -13.95 26.54 15.11
C THR A 226 -13.73 25.13 14.54
N ASN A 227 -12.64 24.92 13.84
CA ASN A 227 -12.31 23.64 13.23
C ASN A 227 -10.89 23.24 13.61
N LEU A 228 -10.67 21.94 13.76
CA LEU A 228 -9.35 21.38 13.96
C LEU A 228 -8.68 21.12 12.61
N VAL A 229 -7.36 21.25 12.59
CA VAL A 229 -6.51 20.87 11.45
C VAL A 229 -5.63 19.73 11.89
N GLU A 230 -5.52 18.71 11.06
CA GLU A 230 -4.68 17.54 11.29
C GLU A 230 -3.23 17.93 11.67
N GLY A 231 -2.69 17.27 12.69
CA GLY A 231 -1.33 17.53 13.16
C GLY A 231 -1.13 18.83 13.94
N THR A 232 -2.21 19.60 14.22
CA THR A 232 -2.18 20.82 15.00
C THR A 232 -2.76 20.59 16.39
N GLY A 233 -2.08 21.09 17.42
CA GLY A 233 -2.58 21.06 18.80
C GLY A 233 -3.37 22.32 19.17
N TYR A 234 -4.44 22.14 19.93
CA TYR A 234 -5.34 23.20 20.37
C TYR A 234 -5.59 23.10 21.85
N TRP A 235 -5.86 24.24 22.50
CA TRP A 235 -6.46 24.28 23.82
C TRP A 235 -7.97 24.29 23.69
N LEU A 236 -8.63 23.39 24.46
CA LEU A 236 -10.08 23.26 24.51
C LEU A 236 -10.52 23.09 25.97
N ARG A 237 -11.59 23.77 26.37
CA ARG A 237 -12.09 23.74 27.74
C ARG A 237 -13.31 22.83 27.87
N PHE A 238 -13.34 22.06 28.95
CA PHE A 238 -14.48 21.26 29.41
C PHE A 238 -14.89 21.68 30.79
N ASP A 239 -16.19 21.62 31.11
CA ASP A 239 -16.69 21.96 32.43
C ASP A 239 -16.67 20.76 33.38
N GLU A 240 -16.51 19.54 32.88
CA GLU A 240 -16.49 18.30 33.65
C GLU A 240 -15.48 17.30 33.05
N TYR A 241 -15.02 16.35 33.87
CA TYR A 241 -14.27 15.18 33.40
C TYR A 241 -15.16 14.30 32.54
N GLY A 242 -14.66 13.85 31.40
CA GLY A 242 -15.42 13.03 30.47
C GLY A 242 -14.59 12.36 29.39
N SER A 243 -15.28 11.92 28.35
CA SER A 243 -14.66 11.34 27.17
C SER A 243 -15.43 11.71 25.90
N SER A 244 -14.70 11.94 24.82
CA SER A 244 -15.28 12.15 23.49
C SER A 244 -14.79 11.04 22.57
N THR A 245 -15.70 10.47 21.77
CA THR A 245 -15.38 9.43 20.77
C THR A 245 -15.54 10.04 19.37
N MET A 246 -14.53 9.88 18.55
CA MET A 246 -14.50 10.37 17.17
C MET A 246 -14.05 9.27 16.23
#